data_43cc60f215c9d0524338743e3ddbc17b
#
_entry.id   43cc60f215c9d0524338743e3ddbc17b
#
_cell.length_a   1.000
_cell.length_b   1.000
_cell.length_c   1.000
_cell.angle_alpha   90.00
_cell.angle_beta   90.00
_cell.angle_gamma   90.00
#
_symmetry.space_group_name_H-M   'P 1'
#
loop_
_entity.id
_entity.type
_entity.pdbx_description
1 polymer ?
#
loop_
_entity_poly.entity_id
_entity_poly.type
_entity_poly.pdbx_seq_one_letter_code
_entity_poly.pdbx_strand_id
1 'polypeptide(L)'
;MRGRAPFARLLFFFVVLIGALALPAKALASPFEAKIHVLPFNYTDAIVVECNGHFGIVDSGEDDSYPDGSDPRYPLREGTIIGCGVEDKVIPYLWKIGVRPGNLDFYIGTHPHSDHIGSASQVIQMFKPSRIYTPRYDDSYITDENHLWDNQYVYDRLVEAAHEAEVEYGAQLIQDFTHFNRSFMLGSALIQLYNTGTDYQTTGVFDANCFSLGVKVTVGTHSAFLAGDINNFTGVEDELASQVGSVDFLKMGHHGCPGSNTAAYLDALSPLYVFQTGKYSMLPAQTAQSLANLGSRYASTDDVCADGLDAYVVTLSATGVTSNFDYLKPRVYYSEEAGAYRCYQGGLPNASFTGWIRGDGGWLWFDCSSEPVRSSWVSDDGAWYYVGAVGLMCSGWKGIGSSWYYFDASGAMATGWRQVDGSWSFFASSGQMQTGWVLDGASWYWLDSSGQMQVGWQRVGGSWYYLGSGGVMATGWLRLGGSWYWLGSSGAMASGWQKVAGEWYYLDADGAMVTGWEKVSGLWYHFSGSGQMSTGWLDLDGSWYYLGTDGAMVMGTEWIGGVEYQFGPTGALLGA
;
A
#
# COMPACT_ATOMS: atom_id res chain seq x y z
N MET A 1 -45.78 -68.98 38.09
CA MET A 1 -44.96 -70.11 37.60
C MET A 1 -43.84 -69.56 36.76
N ARG A 2 -42.69 -69.62 37.24
CA ARG A 2 -41.34 -69.90 36.81
C ARG A 2 -41.14 -69.98 35.29
N GLY A 3 -40.31 -69.13 34.76
CA GLY A 3 -39.65 -69.21 33.45
C GLY A 3 -38.37 -68.46 33.46
N ARG A 4 -37.26 -69.16 33.41
CA ARG A 4 -35.86 -68.72 33.51
C ARG A 4 -35.41 -67.98 32.23
N ALA A 5 -34.62 -66.94 32.41
CA ALA A 5 -33.77 -66.31 31.38
C ALA A 5 -32.55 -67.19 31.07
N PRO A 6 -31.95 -67.09 29.85
CA PRO A 6 -30.55 -67.48 29.66
C PRO A 6 -29.69 -66.31 29.39
N PHE A 7 -28.50 -66.39 29.98
CA PHE A 7 -27.33 -65.55 29.82
C PHE A 7 -26.86 -65.46 28.36
N ALA A 8 -26.70 -64.22 27.82
CA ALA A 8 -25.95 -63.99 26.62
C ALA A 8 -24.55 -63.44 27.02
N ARG A 9 -23.52 -64.18 26.62
CA ARG A 9 -22.11 -63.82 26.79
C ARG A 9 -21.80 -62.67 25.83
N LEU A 10 -21.33 -61.56 26.38
CA LEU A 10 -20.74 -60.42 25.65
C LEU A 10 -19.30 -60.81 25.25
N LEU A 11 -19.05 -60.98 23.95
CA LEU A 11 -17.71 -61.10 23.38
C LEU A 11 -17.19 -59.71 23.08
N PHE A 12 -16.19 -59.25 23.82
CA PHE A 12 -15.45 -58.01 23.51
C PHE A 12 -14.48 -58.31 22.36
N PHE A 13 -14.77 -57.77 21.17
CA PHE A 13 -13.77 -57.65 20.11
C PHE A 13 -12.95 -56.38 20.34
N PHE A 14 -11.66 -56.53 20.68
CA PHE A 14 -10.66 -55.49 20.60
C PHE A 14 -10.36 -55.24 19.14
N VAL A 15 -10.85 -54.13 18.57
CA VAL A 15 -10.38 -53.62 17.29
C VAL A 15 -9.13 -52.77 17.57
N VAL A 16 -7.96 -53.30 17.30
CA VAL A 16 -6.70 -52.54 17.27
C VAL A 16 -6.72 -51.68 16.02
N LEU A 17 -6.99 -50.38 16.20
CA LEU A 17 -6.86 -49.38 15.14
C LEU A 17 -5.38 -49.09 14.96
N ILE A 18 -4.73 -49.76 13.97
CA ILE A 18 -3.41 -49.36 13.50
C ILE A 18 -3.60 -48.06 12.71
N GLY A 19 -3.34 -46.92 13.36
CA GLY A 19 -3.22 -45.64 12.70
C GLY A 19 -1.99 -45.65 11.81
N ALA A 20 -2.16 -45.91 10.53
CA ALA A 20 -1.15 -45.61 9.54
C ALA A 20 -0.97 -44.09 9.50
N LEU A 21 0.12 -43.58 10.08
CA LEU A 21 0.64 -42.25 9.80
C LEU A 21 0.97 -42.21 8.30
N ALA A 22 0.05 -41.72 7.50
CA ALA A 22 0.34 -41.34 6.13
C ALA A 22 1.28 -40.13 6.20
N LEU A 23 2.57 -40.40 6.12
CA LEU A 23 3.54 -39.38 5.71
C LEU A 23 3.02 -38.80 4.37
N PRO A 24 3.01 -37.48 4.17
CA PRO A 24 2.67 -36.93 2.87
C PRO A 24 3.62 -37.57 1.86
N ALA A 25 3.07 -38.35 0.93
CA ALA A 25 3.82 -38.81 -0.21
C ALA A 25 4.33 -37.57 -0.90
N LYS A 26 5.67 -37.33 -0.90
CA LYS A 26 6.27 -36.44 -1.87
C LYS A 26 5.74 -36.91 -3.20
N ALA A 27 4.94 -36.08 -3.88
CA ALA A 27 4.57 -36.36 -5.24
C ALA A 27 5.87 -36.64 -5.98
N LEU A 28 6.02 -37.85 -6.47
CA LEU A 28 7.15 -38.20 -7.35
C LEU A 28 7.01 -37.23 -8.53
N ALA A 29 7.95 -36.32 -8.70
CA ALA A 29 8.01 -35.44 -9.86
C ALA A 29 7.79 -36.30 -11.12
N SER A 30 6.94 -35.83 -12.04
CA SER A 30 6.79 -36.48 -13.33
C SER A 30 8.19 -36.65 -13.97
N PRO A 31 8.53 -37.79 -14.51
CA PRO A 31 9.87 -37.99 -15.11
C PRO A 31 10.15 -37.04 -16.30
N PHE A 32 9.15 -36.26 -16.70
CA PHE A 32 9.20 -35.29 -17.78
C PHE A 32 8.64 -33.94 -17.31
N GLU A 33 9.33 -33.29 -16.39
CA GLU A 33 8.97 -31.97 -15.88
C GLU A 33 10.22 -31.08 -15.78
N ALA A 34 10.14 -29.86 -16.31
CA ALA A 34 11.12 -28.82 -16.05
C ALA A 34 10.43 -27.57 -15.55
N LYS A 35 11.06 -26.88 -14.62
CA LYS A 35 10.63 -25.57 -14.12
C LYS A 35 11.63 -24.51 -14.55
N ILE A 36 11.10 -23.39 -14.97
CA ILE A 36 11.85 -22.20 -15.32
C ILE A 36 11.48 -21.12 -14.32
N HIS A 37 12.43 -20.71 -13.50
CA HIS A 37 12.29 -19.69 -12.48
C HIS A 37 12.92 -18.42 -13.02
N VAL A 38 12.14 -17.37 -13.23
CA VAL A 38 12.62 -16.02 -13.58
C VAL A 38 12.50 -15.16 -12.34
N LEU A 39 13.61 -14.64 -11.83
CA LEU A 39 13.63 -13.79 -10.65
C LEU A 39 13.10 -12.39 -11.02
N PRO A 40 12.29 -11.76 -10.15
CA PRO A 40 11.58 -10.56 -10.50
C PRO A 40 12.43 -9.30 -10.26
N PHE A 41 13.47 -9.13 -11.06
CA PHE A 41 14.30 -7.93 -11.06
C PHE A 41 13.92 -7.03 -12.24
N ASN A 42 13.95 -5.71 -12.03
CA ASN A 42 13.72 -4.75 -13.10
C ASN A 42 15.00 -4.55 -13.92
N TYR A 43 14.91 -4.73 -15.22
CA TYR A 43 16.01 -4.59 -16.17
C TYR A 43 17.23 -5.46 -15.82
N THR A 44 16.99 -6.67 -15.38
CA THR A 44 18.03 -7.60 -14.95
C THR A 44 17.53 -9.02 -15.10
N ASP A 45 18.32 -9.89 -15.72
CA ASP A 45 17.97 -11.28 -15.92
C ASP A 45 18.72 -12.21 -14.96
N ALA A 46 17.96 -12.97 -14.19
CA ALA A 46 18.45 -14.09 -13.39
C ALA A 46 17.45 -15.24 -13.51
N ILE A 47 17.85 -16.31 -14.21
CA ILE A 47 16.93 -17.37 -14.60
C ILE A 47 17.51 -18.73 -14.21
N VAL A 48 16.69 -19.59 -13.62
CA VAL A 48 17.07 -20.96 -13.26
C VAL A 48 16.18 -21.96 -14.00
N VAL A 49 16.79 -22.96 -14.59
CA VAL A 49 16.11 -24.12 -15.16
C VAL A 49 16.34 -25.32 -14.24
N GLU A 50 15.26 -25.86 -13.69
CA GLU A 50 15.27 -27.06 -12.86
C GLU A 50 14.67 -28.24 -13.64
N CYS A 51 15.34 -29.37 -13.69
CA CYS A 51 14.81 -30.61 -14.26
C CYS A 51 15.36 -31.86 -13.53
N ASN A 52 14.46 -32.61 -12.88
CA ASN A 52 14.78 -33.86 -12.18
C ASN A 52 15.92 -33.75 -11.13
N GLY A 53 16.01 -32.61 -10.44
CA GLY A 53 17.05 -32.34 -9.43
C GLY A 53 18.38 -31.85 -9.99
N HIS A 54 18.47 -31.66 -11.31
CA HIS A 54 19.54 -30.98 -12.02
C HIS A 54 19.16 -29.53 -12.26
N PHE A 55 20.13 -28.62 -12.22
CA PHE A 55 19.94 -27.21 -12.40
C PHE A 55 20.82 -26.64 -13.49
N GLY A 56 20.33 -25.64 -14.18
CA GLY A 56 21.07 -24.77 -15.07
C GLY A 56 20.74 -23.33 -14.77
N ILE A 57 21.67 -22.44 -14.95
CA ILE A 57 21.47 -21.00 -14.77
C ILE A 57 21.68 -20.31 -16.12
N VAL A 58 20.77 -19.42 -16.47
CA VAL A 58 20.85 -18.52 -17.64
C VAL A 58 20.80 -17.10 -17.12
N ASP A 59 21.91 -16.43 -17.17
CA ASP A 59 22.17 -15.14 -16.53
C ASP A 59 21.95 -15.16 -15.01
N SER A 60 22.60 -14.29 -14.30
CA SER A 60 22.56 -14.25 -12.83
C SER A 60 22.39 -12.84 -12.26
N GLY A 61 22.22 -11.87 -13.13
CA GLY A 61 21.92 -10.51 -12.78
C GLY A 61 23.11 -9.63 -12.44
N GLU A 62 22.81 -8.40 -12.13
CA GLU A 62 23.72 -7.34 -11.74
C GLU A 62 24.42 -7.66 -10.42
N ASP A 63 25.66 -7.17 -10.24
CA ASP A 63 26.34 -7.19 -8.95
C ASP A 63 26.73 -5.75 -8.50
N ASP A 64 27.22 -5.63 -7.26
CA ASP A 64 27.66 -4.35 -6.72
C ASP A 64 29.12 -3.98 -7.11
N SER A 65 29.77 -4.83 -7.90
CA SER A 65 31.14 -4.60 -8.36
C SER A 65 31.15 -3.82 -9.67
N TYR A 66 31.97 -2.78 -9.75
CA TYR A 66 32.14 -1.98 -10.95
C TYR A 66 33.61 -1.51 -11.05
N PRO A 67 34.08 -1.13 -12.24
CA PRO A 67 35.43 -0.61 -12.39
C PRO A 67 35.57 0.75 -11.72
N ASP A 68 36.64 0.96 -10.96
CA ASP A 68 36.96 2.24 -10.34
C ASP A 68 37.77 3.19 -11.27
N GLY A 69 38.07 2.74 -12.47
CA GLY A 69 38.86 3.46 -13.46
C GLY A 69 40.36 3.46 -13.21
N SER A 70 40.86 2.78 -12.17
CA SER A 70 42.30 2.70 -11.87
C SER A 70 43.05 1.77 -12.83
N ASP A 71 42.41 0.76 -13.39
CA ASP A 71 42.95 -0.12 -14.43
C ASP A 71 42.57 0.43 -15.81
N PRO A 72 43.54 0.76 -16.68
CA PRO A 72 43.26 1.28 -18.03
C PRO A 72 42.43 0.31 -18.91
N ARG A 73 42.35 -0.98 -18.59
CA ARG A 73 41.52 -1.93 -19.29
C ARG A 73 40.04 -1.72 -18.97
N TYR A 74 39.73 -1.17 -17.79
CA TYR A 74 38.38 -1.02 -17.27
C TYR A 74 38.13 0.43 -16.84
N PRO A 75 38.02 1.36 -17.79
CA PRO A 75 37.69 2.75 -17.47
C PRO A 75 36.26 2.83 -16.93
N LEU A 76 36.02 3.65 -15.93
CA LEU A 76 34.65 3.99 -15.50
C LEU A 76 33.99 4.84 -16.60
N ARG A 77 32.96 4.31 -17.25
CA ARG A 77 32.25 4.96 -18.35
C ARG A 77 30.89 5.51 -17.87
N GLU A 78 30.39 6.51 -18.59
CA GLU A 78 29.04 7.03 -18.35
C GLU A 78 28.00 5.94 -18.66
N GLY A 79 27.01 5.78 -17.79
CA GLY A 79 25.97 4.76 -17.91
C GLY A 79 26.29 3.44 -17.20
N THR A 80 27.51 3.23 -16.68
CA THR A 80 27.79 2.08 -15.80
C THR A 80 26.86 2.09 -14.59
N ILE A 81 26.17 0.98 -14.33
CA ILE A 81 25.26 0.81 -13.20
C ILE A 81 26.07 0.62 -11.92
N ILE A 82 25.70 1.28 -10.86
CA ILE A 82 26.42 1.28 -9.58
C ILE A 82 25.43 1.05 -8.43
N GLY A 83 25.73 0.08 -7.55
CA GLY A 83 24.98 -0.14 -6.31
C GLY A 83 23.56 -0.66 -6.52
N CYS A 84 23.34 -1.39 -7.60
CA CYS A 84 22.06 -2.04 -7.93
C CYS A 84 22.18 -3.57 -7.98
N GLY A 85 23.21 -4.14 -7.33
CA GLY A 85 23.46 -5.58 -7.29
C GLY A 85 22.27 -6.37 -6.73
N VAL A 86 22.08 -7.56 -7.27
CA VAL A 86 21.01 -8.50 -6.88
C VAL A 86 21.52 -9.83 -6.35
N GLU A 87 22.84 -9.99 -6.22
CA GLU A 87 23.48 -11.21 -5.74
C GLU A 87 23.02 -11.60 -4.34
N ASP A 88 22.68 -10.61 -3.49
CA ASP A 88 22.13 -10.81 -2.14
C ASP A 88 20.75 -11.47 -2.15
N LYS A 89 20.06 -11.49 -3.29
CA LYS A 89 18.77 -12.15 -3.51
C LYS A 89 18.92 -13.41 -4.35
N VAL A 90 19.74 -13.38 -5.40
CA VAL A 90 19.98 -14.51 -6.30
C VAL A 90 20.58 -15.68 -5.52
N ILE A 91 21.67 -15.48 -4.80
CA ILE A 91 22.38 -16.54 -4.09
C ILE A 91 21.49 -17.22 -3.03
N PRO A 92 20.79 -16.51 -2.13
CA PRO A 92 19.86 -17.15 -1.21
C PRO A 92 18.71 -17.90 -1.90
N TYR A 93 18.20 -17.38 -3.03
CA TYR A 93 17.16 -18.04 -3.80
C TYR A 93 17.67 -19.39 -4.37
N LEU A 94 18.85 -19.43 -4.96
CA LEU A 94 19.47 -20.65 -5.45
C LEU A 94 19.60 -21.72 -4.34
N TRP A 95 20.08 -21.30 -3.16
CA TRP A 95 20.11 -22.18 -1.98
C TRP A 95 18.72 -22.65 -1.56
N LYS A 96 17.73 -21.79 -1.61
CA LYS A 96 16.33 -22.08 -1.23
C LYS A 96 15.71 -23.17 -2.09
N ILE A 97 15.92 -23.11 -3.41
CA ILE A 97 15.34 -24.08 -4.35
C ILE A 97 16.17 -25.37 -4.47
N GLY A 98 17.33 -25.45 -3.83
CA GLY A 98 18.13 -26.68 -3.75
C GLY A 98 19.32 -26.75 -4.70
N VAL A 99 19.74 -25.65 -5.33
CA VAL A 99 21.00 -25.60 -6.07
C VAL A 99 22.16 -25.82 -5.10
N ARG A 100 23.08 -26.70 -5.45
CA ARG A 100 24.25 -27.08 -4.63
C ARG A 100 25.46 -27.34 -5.54
N PRO A 101 26.67 -27.19 -5.03
CA PRO A 101 27.84 -27.74 -5.74
C PRO A 101 27.61 -29.19 -6.09
N GLY A 102 27.72 -29.54 -7.39
CA GLY A 102 27.55 -30.87 -7.91
C GLY A 102 26.19 -31.22 -8.52
N ASN A 103 25.16 -30.34 -8.42
CA ASN A 103 23.91 -30.48 -9.16
C ASN A 103 23.60 -29.31 -10.10
N LEU A 104 24.53 -28.33 -10.22
CA LEU A 104 24.48 -27.30 -11.23
C LEU A 104 25.24 -27.79 -12.48
N ASP A 105 24.48 -28.15 -13.51
CA ASP A 105 25.04 -28.78 -14.73
C ASP A 105 25.67 -27.74 -15.65
N PHE A 106 25.09 -26.54 -15.70
CA PHE A 106 25.61 -25.45 -16.54
C PHE A 106 25.31 -24.05 -15.99
N TYR A 107 26.14 -23.09 -16.40
CA TYR A 107 25.93 -21.67 -16.37
C TYR A 107 25.99 -21.13 -17.81
N ILE A 108 25.06 -20.30 -18.22
CA ILE A 108 25.04 -19.60 -19.51
C ILE A 108 25.00 -18.11 -19.22
N GLY A 109 26.06 -17.38 -19.60
CA GLY A 109 26.04 -15.91 -19.72
C GLY A 109 25.64 -15.53 -21.15
N THR A 110 24.51 -14.88 -21.33
CA THR A 110 23.95 -14.65 -22.68
C THR A 110 24.75 -13.64 -23.47
N HIS A 111 25.22 -12.58 -22.83
CA HIS A 111 26.06 -11.52 -23.40
C HIS A 111 26.72 -10.71 -22.26
N PRO A 112 27.71 -9.84 -22.55
CA PRO A 112 28.58 -9.24 -21.52
C PRO A 112 28.05 -7.95 -20.88
N HIS A 113 26.73 -7.81 -20.66
CA HIS A 113 26.20 -6.72 -19.85
C HIS A 113 26.11 -7.12 -18.36
N SER A 114 26.33 -6.15 -17.47
CA SER A 114 26.38 -6.40 -16.02
C SER A 114 25.03 -6.86 -15.46
N ASP A 115 23.92 -6.35 -15.99
CA ASP A 115 22.55 -6.77 -15.62
C ASP A 115 22.20 -8.22 -16.05
N HIS A 116 23.13 -8.92 -16.71
CA HIS A 116 23.05 -10.34 -17.07
C HIS A 116 24.13 -11.18 -16.39
N ILE A 117 25.40 -10.77 -16.47
CA ILE A 117 26.52 -11.57 -16.00
C ILE A 117 27.28 -10.94 -14.82
N GLY A 118 26.82 -9.84 -14.26
CA GLY A 118 27.49 -9.14 -13.17
C GLY A 118 27.85 -10.06 -12.01
N SER A 119 26.91 -10.85 -11.51
CA SER A 119 27.14 -11.79 -10.42
C SER A 119 27.65 -13.19 -10.86
N ALA A 120 28.00 -13.37 -12.15
CA ALA A 120 28.42 -14.66 -12.71
C ALA A 120 29.60 -15.30 -11.95
N SER A 121 30.64 -14.52 -11.67
CA SER A 121 31.84 -15.00 -10.97
C SER A 121 31.52 -15.61 -9.60
N GLN A 122 30.66 -14.97 -8.83
CA GLN A 122 30.25 -15.43 -7.50
C GLN A 122 29.40 -16.71 -7.59
N VAL A 123 28.48 -16.78 -8.57
CA VAL A 123 27.66 -17.97 -8.82
C VAL A 123 28.50 -19.15 -9.25
N ILE A 124 29.46 -18.96 -10.16
CA ILE A 124 30.39 -20.02 -10.64
C ILE A 124 31.23 -20.54 -9.48
N GLN A 125 31.86 -19.69 -8.71
CA GLN A 125 32.71 -20.07 -7.57
C GLN A 125 31.91 -20.81 -6.49
N MET A 126 30.68 -20.36 -6.19
CA MET A 126 29.87 -20.91 -5.10
C MET A 126 29.18 -22.22 -5.47
N PHE A 127 28.60 -22.33 -6.67
CA PHE A 127 27.76 -23.48 -7.05
C PHE A 127 28.42 -24.45 -8.01
N LYS A 128 29.60 -24.13 -8.54
CA LYS A 128 30.48 -25.02 -9.28
C LYS A 128 29.81 -25.74 -10.46
N PRO A 129 29.33 -25.00 -11.49
CA PRO A 129 28.73 -25.59 -12.69
C PRO A 129 29.75 -26.42 -13.46
N SER A 130 29.30 -27.54 -14.02
CA SER A 130 30.20 -28.40 -14.81
C SER A 130 30.54 -27.84 -16.19
N ARG A 131 29.70 -26.98 -16.73
CA ARG A 131 29.88 -26.31 -18.02
C ARG A 131 29.50 -24.83 -17.91
N ILE A 132 30.29 -23.97 -18.53
CA ILE A 132 30.10 -22.52 -18.54
C ILE A 132 30.09 -22.08 -20.01
N TYR A 133 29.00 -21.50 -20.43
CA TYR A 133 28.78 -21.00 -21.80
C TYR A 133 28.76 -19.50 -21.78
N THR A 134 29.52 -18.85 -22.66
CA THR A 134 29.40 -17.40 -22.91
C THR A 134 30.00 -17.10 -24.30
N PRO A 135 29.45 -16.18 -25.08
CA PRO A 135 30.08 -15.76 -26.32
C PRO A 135 31.40 -15.05 -26.04
N ARG A 136 32.36 -15.10 -26.99
CA ARG A 136 33.60 -14.33 -26.85
C ARG A 136 33.29 -12.84 -26.93
N TYR A 137 33.98 -12.08 -26.09
CA TYR A 137 33.84 -10.63 -26.06
C TYR A 137 35.18 -9.93 -25.97
N ASP A 138 35.25 -8.76 -26.63
CA ASP A 138 36.27 -7.76 -26.52
C ASP A 138 35.64 -6.42 -26.90
N ASP A 139 35.93 -5.35 -26.17
CA ASP A 139 35.36 -4.02 -26.42
C ASP A 139 35.55 -3.56 -27.88
N SER A 140 36.60 -4.04 -28.56
CA SER A 140 36.84 -3.74 -29.99
C SER A 140 35.78 -4.30 -30.94
N TYR A 141 34.91 -5.20 -30.49
CA TYR A 141 33.78 -5.71 -31.29
C TYR A 141 32.61 -4.72 -31.32
N ILE A 142 32.57 -3.76 -30.40
CA ILE A 142 31.50 -2.77 -30.32
C ILE A 142 31.91 -1.51 -31.07
N THR A 143 31.08 -1.09 -32.01
CA THR A 143 31.35 0.06 -32.89
C THR A 143 30.83 1.39 -32.33
N ASP A 144 29.91 1.36 -31.35
CA ASP A 144 29.42 2.54 -30.64
C ASP A 144 29.98 2.58 -29.23
N GLU A 145 30.93 3.47 -28.99
CA GLU A 145 31.59 3.61 -27.67
C GLU A 145 30.63 3.93 -26.52
N ASN A 146 29.43 4.42 -26.79
CA ASN A 146 28.42 4.67 -25.78
C ASN A 146 27.76 3.38 -25.25
N HIS A 147 27.98 2.23 -25.89
CA HIS A 147 27.46 0.91 -25.48
C HIS A 147 28.56 -0.01 -24.94
N LEU A 148 29.66 0.55 -24.46
CA LEU A 148 30.75 -0.23 -23.86
C LEU A 148 30.58 -0.42 -22.35
N TRP A 149 29.97 0.53 -21.66
CA TRP A 149 29.76 0.54 -20.19
C TRP A 149 30.90 -0.15 -19.43
N ASP A 150 30.60 -1.19 -18.63
CA ASP A 150 31.56 -2.03 -17.92
C ASP A 150 31.66 -3.46 -18.49
N ASN A 151 31.23 -3.65 -19.72
CA ASN A 151 31.12 -4.94 -20.40
C ASN A 151 32.41 -5.78 -20.30
N GLN A 152 33.57 -5.19 -20.60
CA GLN A 152 34.84 -5.90 -20.53
C GLN A 152 35.18 -6.32 -19.10
N TYR A 153 34.83 -5.51 -18.11
CA TYR A 153 35.09 -5.78 -16.71
C TYR A 153 34.30 -7.00 -16.21
N VAL A 154 32.99 -7.02 -16.42
CA VAL A 154 32.16 -8.15 -15.97
C VAL A 154 32.45 -9.43 -16.75
N TYR A 155 32.77 -9.30 -18.05
CA TYR A 155 33.14 -10.42 -18.89
C TYR A 155 34.45 -11.08 -18.45
N ASP A 156 35.51 -10.30 -18.22
CA ASP A 156 36.81 -10.83 -17.79
C ASP A 156 36.71 -11.53 -16.44
N ARG A 157 35.91 -11.01 -15.50
CA ARG A 157 35.62 -11.67 -14.20
C ARG A 157 34.90 -13.00 -14.36
N LEU A 158 33.94 -13.10 -15.27
CA LEU A 158 33.27 -14.35 -15.59
C LEU A 158 34.29 -15.37 -16.15
N VAL A 159 35.11 -14.96 -17.13
CA VAL A 159 36.10 -15.83 -17.78
C VAL A 159 37.18 -16.25 -16.80
N GLU A 160 37.66 -15.35 -15.93
CA GLU A 160 38.61 -15.68 -14.86
C GLU A 160 38.05 -16.75 -13.92
N ALA A 161 36.82 -16.56 -13.43
CA ALA A 161 36.15 -17.54 -12.58
C ALA A 161 35.92 -18.87 -13.30
N ALA A 162 35.66 -18.87 -14.60
CA ALA A 162 35.53 -20.07 -15.40
C ALA A 162 36.87 -20.81 -15.54
N HIS A 163 38.00 -20.11 -15.76
CA HIS A 163 39.33 -20.69 -15.80
C HIS A 163 39.77 -21.25 -14.43
N GLU A 164 39.44 -20.54 -13.33
CA GLU A 164 39.65 -21.09 -11.99
C GLU A 164 38.86 -22.40 -11.80
N ALA A 165 37.59 -22.43 -12.27
CA ALA A 165 36.74 -23.62 -12.23
C ALA A 165 37.29 -24.79 -13.06
N GLU A 166 37.87 -24.52 -14.25
CA GLU A 166 38.56 -25.55 -15.06
C GLU A 166 39.70 -26.20 -14.27
N VAL A 167 40.49 -25.41 -13.56
CA VAL A 167 41.65 -25.88 -12.77
C VAL A 167 41.21 -26.58 -11.48
N GLU A 168 40.21 -26.00 -10.76
CA GLU A 168 39.83 -26.47 -9.43
C GLU A 168 39.05 -27.80 -9.47
N TYR A 169 38.05 -27.90 -10.36
CA TYR A 169 37.14 -29.06 -10.39
C TYR A 169 36.82 -29.60 -11.79
N GLY A 170 37.51 -29.12 -12.84
CA GLY A 170 37.39 -29.65 -14.19
C GLY A 170 36.15 -29.17 -14.96
N ALA A 171 35.62 -27.99 -14.66
CA ALA A 171 34.60 -27.37 -15.48
C ALA A 171 35.06 -27.19 -16.93
N GLN A 172 34.12 -26.89 -17.82
CA GLN A 172 34.42 -26.64 -19.24
C GLN A 172 33.91 -25.24 -19.61
N LEU A 173 34.81 -24.34 -19.97
CA LEU A 173 34.46 -23.06 -20.58
C LEU A 173 34.22 -23.27 -22.08
N ILE A 174 33.03 -22.89 -22.57
CA ILE A 174 32.56 -23.07 -23.95
C ILE A 174 32.22 -21.70 -24.53
N GLN A 175 33.08 -21.22 -25.43
CA GLN A 175 32.94 -19.93 -26.10
C GLN A 175 32.81 -20.07 -27.61
N ASP A 176 33.15 -21.27 -28.17
CA ASP A 176 33.03 -21.59 -29.58
C ASP A 176 31.85 -22.56 -29.77
N PHE A 177 30.81 -22.08 -30.38
CA PHE A 177 29.55 -22.82 -30.54
C PHE A 177 29.54 -23.63 -31.83
N THR A 178 29.35 -24.93 -31.68
CA THR A 178 29.24 -25.89 -32.79
C THR A 178 27.91 -26.63 -32.68
N HIS A 179 27.52 -27.34 -33.71
CA HIS A 179 26.29 -28.15 -33.65
C HIS A 179 26.38 -29.29 -32.60
N PHE A 180 27.58 -29.62 -32.07
CA PHE A 180 27.78 -30.64 -31.04
C PHE A 180 27.57 -30.11 -29.61
N ASN A 181 27.85 -28.85 -29.35
CA ASN A 181 27.83 -28.28 -28.00
C ASN A 181 26.71 -27.27 -27.72
N ARG A 182 26.01 -26.80 -28.78
CA ARG A 182 24.86 -25.90 -28.65
C ARG A 182 23.54 -26.62 -28.36
N SER A 183 23.54 -27.95 -28.20
CA SER A 183 22.38 -28.76 -27.90
C SER A 183 22.76 -29.87 -26.92
N PHE A 184 22.15 -29.89 -25.73
CA PHE A 184 22.48 -30.84 -24.67
C PHE A 184 21.30 -31.08 -23.73
N MET A 185 21.40 -32.09 -22.87
CA MET A 185 20.34 -32.43 -21.91
C MET A 185 20.62 -31.83 -20.52
N LEU A 186 19.53 -31.38 -19.85
CA LEU A 186 19.46 -31.15 -18.43
C LEU A 186 18.39 -32.08 -17.86
N GLY A 187 18.79 -33.15 -17.17
CA GLY A 187 17.82 -34.18 -16.82
C GLY A 187 17.11 -34.73 -18.05
N SER A 188 15.77 -34.56 -18.13
CA SER A 188 14.95 -34.93 -19.30
C SER A 188 14.63 -33.76 -20.24
N ALA A 189 15.09 -32.57 -19.92
CA ALA A 189 14.89 -31.39 -20.76
C ALA A 189 15.99 -31.23 -21.80
N LEU A 190 15.63 -30.89 -23.03
CA LEU A 190 16.57 -30.54 -24.08
C LEU A 190 16.83 -29.03 -24.03
N ILE A 191 18.10 -28.65 -23.93
CA ILE A 191 18.58 -27.28 -23.97
C ILE A 191 19.20 -27.01 -25.34
N GLN A 192 18.82 -25.92 -26.00
CA GLN A 192 19.34 -25.52 -27.32
C GLN A 192 19.70 -24.03 -27.31
N LEU A 193 20.90 -23.72 -27.81
CA LEU A 193 21.40 -22.36 -27.92
C LEU A 193 21.18 -21.81 -29.33
N TYR A 194 20.71 -20.59 -29.40
CA TYR A 194 20.45 -19.84 -30.61
C TYR A 194 21.26 -18.55 -30.64
N ASN A 195 21.35 -17.89 -31.78
CA ASN A 195 22.16 -16.70 -31.99
C ASN A 195 23.64 -16.93 -31.68
N THR A 196 24.17 -18.05 -32.14
CA THR A 196 25.53 -18.53 -31.86
C THR A 196 26.54 -18.15 -32.94
N GLY A 197 26.21 -17.21 -33.83
CA GLY A 197 27.08 -16.68 -34.85
C GLY A 197 28.29 -15.93 -34.28
N THR A 198 29.36 -15.83 -35.04
CA THR A 198 30.59 -15.17 -34.62
C THR A 198 31.01 -14.03 -35.56
N ASP A 199 30.15 -13.67 -36.49
CA ASP A 199 30.48 -12.65 -37.50
C ASP A 199 30.76 -11.27 -36.86
N TYR A 200 30.13 -10.98 -35.73
CA TYR A 200 30.36 -9.75 -34.94
C TYR A 200 31.81 -9.56 -34.53
N GLN A 201 32.59 -10.64 -34.36
CA GLN A 201 34.00 -10.59 -34.00
C GLN A 201 34.88 -9.99 -35.10
N THR A 202 34.40 -9.98 -36.35
CA THR A 202 35.12 -9.48 -37.52
C THR A 202 34.48 -8.25 -38.15
N THR A 203 33.16 -8.15 -38.08
CA THR A 203 32.39 -7.04 -38.66
C THR A 203 32.11 -5.92 -37.69
N GLY A 204 32.17 -6.23 -36.39
CA GLY A 204 31.70 -5.37 -35.32
C GLY A 204 30.18 -5.28 -35.28
N VAL A 205 29.65 -4.88 -34.14
CA VAL A 205 28.26 -4.56 -33.91
C VAL A 205 28.14 -3.29 -33.09
N PHE A 206 27.02 -2.60 -33.13
CA PHE A 206 26.89 -1.35 -32.36
C PHE A 206 26.70 -1.58 -30.86
N ASP A 207 26.19 -2.77 -30.44
CA ASP A 207 25.83 -3.11 -29.08
C ASP A 207 25.96 -4.63 -28.87
N ALA A 208 26.38 -5.06 -27.69
CA ALA A 208 26.55 -6.48 -27.33
C ALA A 208 25.24 -7.28 -27.33
N ASN A 209 24.10 -6.64 -27.16
CA ASN A 209 22.78 -7.27 -27.30
C ASN A 209 22.59 -7.96 -28.67
N CYS A 210 23.28 -7.50 -29.70
CA CYS A 210 23.18 -8.07 -31.06
C CYS A 210 23.63 -9.55 -31.12
N PHE A 211 24.51 -9.99 -30.21
CA PHE A 211 24.95 -11.39 -30.13
C PHE A 211 24.53 -12.11 -28.85
N SER A 212 23.52 -11.57 -28.16
CA SER A 212 22.94 -12.23 -26.98
C SER A 212 22.45 -13.63 -27.33
N LEU A 213 22.83 -14.65 -26.55
CA LEU A 213 22.38 -16.02 -26.74
C LEU A 213 20.91 -16.17 -26.38
N GLY A 214 20.14 -16.81 -27.24
CA GLY A 214 18.81 -17.33 -26.91
C GLY A 214 18.89 -18.77 -26.43
N VAL A 215 18.12 -19.13 -25.42
CA VAL A 215 18.11 -20.48 -24.82
C VAL A 215 16.71 -21.09 -24.95
N LYS A 216 16.57 -22.15 -25.73
CA LYS A 216 15.32 -22.93 -25.81
C LYS A 216 15.38 -24.13 -24.88
N VAL A 217 14.38 -24.28 -24.04
CA VAL A 217 14.20 -25.43 -23.14
C VAL A 217 13.01 -26.23 -23.63
N THR A 218 13.17 -27.51 -23.92
CA THR A 218 12.11 -28.37 -24.46
C THR A 218 11.88 -29.60 -23.60
N VAL A 219 10.63 -29.87 -23.23
CA VAL A 219 10.19 -31.08 -22.52
C VAL A 219 9.02 -31.70 -23.28
N GLY A 220 9.24 -32.85 -23.90
CA GLY A 220 8.23 -33.48 -24.76
C GLY A 220 7.86 -32.59 -25.95
N THR A 221 6.61 -32.13 -26.01
CA THR A 221 6.09 -31.24 -27.05
C THR A 221 6.03 -29.78 -26.62
N HIS A 222 6.40 -29.48 -25.38
CA HIS A 222 6.32 -28.14 -24.79
C HIS A 222 7.69 -27.48 -24.71
N SER A 223 7.74 -26.19 -24.96
CA SER A 223 9.00 -25.46 -24.94
C SER A 223 8.88 -24.03 -24.41
N ALA A 224 10.00 -23.56 -23.90
CA ALA A 224 10.22 -22.19 -23.49
C ALA A 224 11.38 -21.58 -24.28
N PHE A 225 11.35 -20.27 -24.50
CA PHE A 225 12.44 -19.52 -25.06
C PHE A 225 12.83 -18.37 -24.13
N LEU A 226 14.10 -18.37 -23.71
CA LEU A 226 14.72 -17.34 -22.89
C LEU A 226 15.57 -16.51 -23.83
N ALA A 227 15.08 -15.32 -24.17
CA ALA A 227 15.63 -14.56 -25.28
C ALA A 227 16.89 -13.74 -24.93
N GLY A 228 17.31 -13.72 -23.64
CA GLY A 228 18.34 -12.76 -23.20
C GLY A 228 17.94 -11.35 -23.63
N ASP A 229 18.85 -10.62 -24.27
CA ASP A 229 18.58 -9.28 -24.78
C ASP A 229 18.52 -9.21 -26.31
N ILE A 230 18.14 -10.33 -26.93
CA ILE A 230 17.86 -10.36 -28.37
C ILE A 230 16.88 -9.24 -28.71
N ASN A 231 17.25 -8.44 -29.70
CA ASN A 231 16.45 -7.36 -30.25
C ASN A 231 16.45 -7.39 -31.78
N ASN A 232 15.71 -6.47 -32.41
CA ASN A 232 15.61 -6.44 -33.89
C ASN A 232 16.29 -5.23 -34.52
N PHE A 233 17.20 -4.54 -33.83
CA PHE A 233 17.92 -3.40 -34.41
C PHE A 233 18.75 -3.81 -35.65
N THR A 234 19.23 -5.05 -35.69
CA THR A 234 19.98 -5.61 -36.82
C THR A 234 19.26 -6.74 -37.54
N GLY A 235 17.96 -6.96 -37.25
CA GLY A 235 17.15 -8.01 -37.90
C GLY A 235 17.31 -9.40 -37.29
N VAL A 236 17.91 -9.53 -36.11
CA VAL A 236 18.16 -10.83 -35.44
C VAL A 236 16.87 -11.57 -35.10
N GLU A 237 15.83 -10.86 -34.62
CA GLU A 237 14.52 -11.49 -34.37
C GLU A 237 13.92 -12.12 -35.64
N ASP A 238 14.00 -11.42 -36.76
CA ASP A 238 13.45 -11.90 -38.04
C ASP A 238 14.17 -13.19 -38.50
N GLU A 239 15.47 -13.28 -38.28
CA GLU A 239 16.25 -14.48 -38.60
C GLU A 239 15.93 -15.64 -37.67
N LEU A 240 15.79 -15.37 -36.36
CA LEU A 240 15.57 -16.39 -35.33
C LEU A 240 14.13 -16.91 -35.28
N ALA A 241 13.16 -16.09 -35.65
CA ALA A 241 11.74 -16.44 -35.59
C ALA A 241 11.43 -17.83 -36.16
N SER A 242 11.94 -18.10 -37.40
CA SER A 242 11.72 -19.37 -38.07
C SER A 242 12.56 -20.53 -37.50
N GLN A 243 13.72 -20.24 -36.94
CA GLN A 243 14.62 -21.24 -36.35
C GLN A 243 14.14 -21.73 -34.99
N VAL A 244 13.65 -20.83 -34.15
CA VAL A 244 13.11 -21.14 -32.82
C VAL A 244 11.76 -21.83 -32.92
N GLY A 245 10.88 -21.34 -33.83
CA GLY A 245 9.51 -21.84 -34.02
C GLY A 245 8.63 -21.53 -32.79
N SER A 246 7.44 -22.11 -32.75
CA SER A 246 6.49 -21.85 -31.67
C SER A 246 7.00 -22.33 -30.30
N VAL A 247 6.62 -21.60 -29.24
CA VAL A 247 6.97 -21.89 -27.85
C VAL A 247 5.77 -21.66 -26.93
N ASP A 248 5.69 -22.35 -25.81
CA ASP A 248 4.63 -22.15 -24.83
C ASP A 248 4.96 -21.00 -23.88
N PHE A 249 6.22 -20.75 -23.58
CA PHE A 249 6.68 -19.66 -22.72
C PHE A 249 7.79 -18.85 -23.42
N LEU A 250 7.68 -17.53 -23.32
CA LEU A 250 8.69 -16.57 -23.75
C LEU A 250 9.11 -15.68 -22.58
N LYS A 251 10.38 -15.68 -22.20
CA LYS A 251 11.00 -14.54 -21.52
C LYS A 251 11.35 -13.51 -22.60
N MET A 252 10.75 -12.34 -22.52
CA MET A 252 10.89 -11.30 -23.54
C MET A 252 12.36 -10.90 -23.73
N GLY A 253 12.74 -10.65 -24.97
CA GLY A 253 14.05 -10.10 -25.28
C GLY A 253 14.19 -8.67 -24.78
N HIS A 254 15.40 -8.30 -24.36
CA HIS A 254 15.79 -6.96 -23.94
C HIS A 254 14.80 -6.32 -22.96
N HIS A 255 14.42 -7.09 -21.93
CA HIS A 255 13.49 -6.70 -20.86
C HIS A 255 12.14 -6.13 -21.33
N GLY A 256 11.77 -6.39 -22.59
CA GLY A 256 10.59 -5.81 -23.23
C GLY A 256 10.77 -4.37 -23.71
N CYS A 257 11.98 -3.87 -23.78
CA CYS A 257 12.30 -2.51 -24.23
C CYS A 257 11.94 -2.28 -25.71
N PRO A 258 11.76 -1.02 -26.14
CA PRO A 258 11.54 -0.67 -27.55
C PRO A 258 12.63 -1.22 -28.46
N GLY A 259 12.26 -1.69 -29.66
CA GLY A 259 13.20 -2.29 -30.63
C GLY A 259 13.38 -3.79 -30.48
N SER A 260 12.70 -4.41 -29.50
CA SER A 260 12.62 -5.86 -29.31
C SER A 260 11.17 -6.36 -29.34
N ASN A 261 11.00 -7.67 -29.44
CA ASN A 261 9.71 -8.36 -29.39
C ASN A 261 8.73 -7.84 -30.45
N THR A 262 9.21 -7.80 -31.70
CA THR A 262 8.41 -7.34 -32.84
C THR A 262 7.14 -8.18 -33.05
N ALA A 263 6.12 -7.59 -33.66
CA ALA A 263 4.87 -8.31 -33.94
C ALA A 263 5.11 -9.59 -34.77
N ALA A 264 5.98 -9.53 -35.79
CA ALA A 264 6.31 -10.69 -36.61
C ALA A 264 7.02 -11.80 -35.80
N TYR A 265 7.90 -11.41 -34.91
CA TYR A 265 8.60 -12.34 -34.02
C TYR A 265 7.63 -13.01 -33.02
N LEU A 266 6.76 -12.23 -32.39
CA LEU A 266 5.73 -12.74 -31.48
C LEU A 266 4.73 -13.65 -32.18
N ASP A 267 4.30 -13.29 -33.40
CA ASP A 267 3.39 -14.12 -34.21
C ASP A 267 4.03 -15.47 -34.55
N ALA A 268 5.32 -15.49 -34.90
CA ALA A 268 6.05 -16.72 -35.20
C ALA A 268 6.25 -17.62 -33.99
N LEU A 269 6.58 -17.05 -32.83
CA LEU A 269 6.76 -17.80 -31.59
C LEU A 269 5.43 -18.18 -30.93
N SER A 270 4.38 -17.39 -31.13
CA SER A 270 3.02 -17.60 -30.62
C SER A 270 2.94 -18.09 -29.17
N PRO A 271 3.58 -17.39 -28.21
CA PRO A 271 3.70 -17.87 -26.83
C PRO A 271 2.39 -17.81 -26.07
N LEU A 272 2.08 -18.88 -25.30
CA LEU A 272 0.94 -18.90 -24.37
C LEU A 272 1.20 -18.06 -23.13
N TYR A 273 2.42 -18.14 -22.58
CA TYR A 273 2.88 -17.38 -21.42
C TYR A 273 4.04 -16.47 -21.80
N VAL A 274 4.01 -15.24 -21.32
CA VAL A 274 5.05 -14.24 -21.58
C VAL A 274 5.44 -13.56 -20.27
N PHE A 275 6.75 -13.45 -20.04
CA PHE A 275 7.27 -12.71 -18.89
C PHE A 275 8.26 -11.63 -19.31
N GLN A 276 8.07 -10.45 -18.75
CA GLN A 276 8.94 -9.29 -18.94
C GLN A 276 9.74 -9.03 -17.65
N THR A 277 11.07 -9.09 -17.71
CA THR A 277 11.97 -8.67 -16.63
C THR A 277 12.15 -7.15 -16.64
N GLY A 278 11.04 -6.43 -16.57
CA GLY A 278 10.96 -4.98 -16.63
C GLY A 278 9.61 -4.50 -16.14
N LYS A 279 9.44 -3.18 -16.13
CA LYS A 279 8.18 -2.55 -15.76
C LYS A 279 7.18 -2.59 -16.91
N TYR A 280 5.91 -2.80 -16.57
CA TYR A 280 4.83 -2.75 -17.57
C TYR A 280 4.82 -1.41 -18.36
N SER A 281 5.13 -0.28 -17.71
CA SER A 281 5.18 1.03 -18.36
C SER A 281 6.17 1.14 -19.52
N MET A 282 7.16 0.23 -19.58
CA MET A 282 8.17 0.20 -20.65
C MET A 282 7.73 -0.65 -21.86
N LEU A 283 6.66 -1.46 -21.71
CA LEU A 283 6.19 -2.31 -22.82
C LEU A 283 5.59 -1.44 -23.93
N PRO A 284 6.15 -1.47 -25.16
CA PRO A 284 5.59 -0.69 -26.27
C PRO A 284 4.14 -1.07 -26.54
N ALA A 285 3.29 -0.08 -26.83
CA ALA A 285 1.87 -0.30 -27.06
C ALA A 285 1.61 -1.30 -28.21
N GLN A 286 2.45 -1.30 -29.24
CA GLN A 286 2.36 -2.26 -30.35
C GLN A 286 2.65 -3.68 -29.90
N THR A 287 3.66 -3.89 -29.06
CA THR A 287 4.01 -5.19 -28.47
C THR A 287 2.86 -5.69 -27.59
N ALA A 288 2.32 -4.83 -26.71
CA ALA A 288 1.17 -5.15 -25.88
C ALA A 288 -0.05 -5.57 -26.73
N GLN A 289 -0.31 -4.86 -27.84
CA GLN A 289 -1.40 -5.20 -28.76
C GLN A 289 -1.17 -6.55 -29.46
N SER A 290 0.07 -6.88 -29.83
CA SER A 290 0.41 -8.18 -30.44
C SER A 290 0.16 -9.32 -29.46
N LEU A 291 0.62 -9.19 -28.19
CA LEU A 291 0.34 -10.17 -27.14
C LEU A 291 -1.16 -10.36 -26.89
N ALA A 292 -1.92 -9.27 -26.93
CA ALA A 292 -3.37 -9.30 -26.80
C ALA A 292 -4.04 -10.06 -27.94
N ASN A 293 -3.61 -9.81 -29.18
CA ASN A 293 -4.14 -10.49 -30.38
C ASN A 293 -3.86 -12.00 -30.35
N LEU A 294 -2.70 -12.40 -29.81
CA LEU A 294 -2.33 -13.80 -29.62
C LEU A 294 -3.06 -14.47 -28.45
N GLY A 295 -3.68 -13.69 -27.56
CA GLY A 295 -4.27 -14.19 -26.33
C GLY A 295 -3.23 -14.69 -25.31
N SER A 296 -2.01 -14.15 -25.40
CA SER A 296 -0.91 -14.50 -24.50
C SER A 296 -1.21 -14.06 -23.07
N ARG A 297 -0.83 -14.89 -22.09
CA ARG A 297 -0.88 -14.58 -20.66
C ARG A 297 0.39 -13.87 -20.26
N TYR A 298 0.30 -12.57 -20.13
CA TYR A 298 1.44 -11.71 -19.84
C TYR A 298 1.56 -11.39 -18.36
N ALA A 299 2.80 -11.35 -17.85
CA ALA A 299 3.16 -10.83 -16.54
C ALA A 299 4.50 -10.07 -16.61
N SER A 300 4.69 -9.11 -15.70
CA SER A 300 5.91 -8.32 -15.56
C SER A 300 6.55 -8.50 -14.18
N THR A 301 7.74 -7.98 -13.99
CA THR A 301 8.39 -7.92 -12.67
C THR A 301 7.50 -7.23 -11.63
N ASP A 302 6.85 -6.11 -11.99
CA ASP A 302 5.96 -5.39 -11.07
C ASP A 302 4.81 -6.27 -10.57
N ASP A 303 4.26 -7.14 -11.44
CA ASP A 303 3.20 -8.08 -11.09
C ASP A 303 3.63 -9.09 -10.02
N VAL A 304 4.80 -9.68 -10.24
CA VAL A 304 5.35 -10.73 -9.38
C VAL A 304 5.73 -10.16 -8.01
N CYS A 305 6.34 -8.95 -8.01
CA CYS A 305 6.66 -8.21 -6.80
C CYS A 305 5.40 -7.82 -6.01
N ALA A 306 4.35 -7.34 -6.70
CA ALA A 306 3.08 -6.96 -6.07
C ALA A 306 2.36 -8.16 -5.43
N ASP A 307 2.53 -9.36 -5.99
CA ASP A 307 2.00 -10.60 -5.41
C ASP A 307 2.90 -11.21 -4.33
N GLY A 308 4.07 -10.61 -4.06
CA GLY A 308 5.03 -11.09 -3.06
C GLY A 308 5.66 -12.44 -3.41
N LEU A 309 5.76 -12.76 -4.70
CA LEU A 309 6.40 -13.99 -5.17
C LEU A 309 7.91 -13.78 -5.29
N ASP A 310 8.69 -14.77 -4.86
CA ASP A 310 10.16 -14.72 -4.97
C ASP A 310 10.65 -14.94 -6.42
N ALA A 311 9.83 -15.58 -7.26
CA ALA A 311 10.09 -15.78 -8.68
C ALA A 311 8.78 -16.04 -9.44
N TYR A 312 8.76 -15.65 -10.71
CA TYR A 312 7.81 -16.16 -11.67
C TYR A 312 8.26 -17.55 -12.14
N VAL A 313 7.40 -18.55 -11.98
CA VAL A 313 7.78 -19.94 -12.28
C VAL A 313 6.84 -20.52 -13.34
N VAL A 314 7.40 -20.98 -14.45
CA VAL A 314 6.70 -21.78 -15.47
C VAL A 314 7.13 -23.22 -15.36
N THR A 315 6.16 -24.13 -15.37
CA THR A 315 6.38 -25.58 -15.38
C THR A 315 5.98 -26.14 -16.73
N LEU A 316 6.96 -26.71 -17.44
CA LEU A 316 6.75 -27.50 -18.64
C LEU A 316 6.62 -28.98 -18.24
N SER A 317 5.54 -29.64 -18.63
CA SER A 317 5.32 -31.06 -18.32
C SER A 317 4.75 -31.81 -19.54
N ALA A 318 4.71 -33.12 -19.45
CA ALA A 318 4.12 -33.94 -20.50
C ALA A 318 2.60 -33.69 -20.71
N THR A 319 1.94 -33.08 -19.74
CA THR A 319 0.48 -32.84 -19.75
C THR A 319 0.10 -31.39 -20.06
N GLY A 320 1.07 -30.50 -20.19
CA GLY A 320 0.84 -29.09 -20.49
C GLY A 320 1.82 -28.15 -19.78
N VAL A 321 1.53 -26.88 -19.91
CA VAL A 321 2.31 -25.78 -19.32
C VAL A 321 1.47 -25.04 -18.29
N THR A 322 2.06 -24.74 -17.15
CA THR A 322 1.41 -24.00 -16.05
C THR A 322 2.34 -22.94 -15.50
N SER A 323 1.77 -21.94 -14.82
CA SER A 323 2.52 -20.91 -14.10
C SER A 323 2.04 -20.82 -12.66
N ASN A 324 2.92 -20.35 -11.75
CA ASN A 324 2.57 -20.02 -10.37
C ASN A 324 1.85 -18.67 -10.23
N PHE A 325 1.63 -17.96 -11.31
CA PHE A 325 1.07 -16.61 -11.32
C PHE A 325 -0.44 -16.60 -11.58
N ASP A 326 -1.18 -15.79 -10.82
CA ASP A 326 -2.63 -15.65 -11.00
C ASP A 326 -2.96 -14.53 -12.02
N TYR A 327 -3.22 -14.92 -13.26
CA TYR A 327 -3.62 -14.02 -14.34
C TYR A 327 -5.05 -13.49 -14.24
N LEU A 328 -5.87 -14.06 -13.35
CA LEU A 328 -7.26 -13.62 -13.18
C LEU A 328 -7.37 -12.45 -12.19
N LYS A 329 -6.35 -12.21 -11.38
CA LYS A 329 -6.31 -11.10 -10.45
C LYS A 329 -6.18 -9.77 -11.20
N PRO A 330 -7.12 -8.82 -11.03
CA PRO A 330 -6.98 -7.49 -11.60
C PRO A 330 -5.85 -6.71 -10.90
N ARG A 331 -5.09 -5.94 -11.69
CA ARG A 331 -3.94 -5.15 -11.23
C ARG A 331 -4.01 -3.74 -11.78
N VAL A 332 -3.32 -2.82 -11.15
CA VAL A 332 -3.30 -1.41 -11.55
C VAL A 332 -1.87 -0.94 -11.74
N TYR A 333 -1.60 -0.37 -12.91
CA TYR A 333 -0.33 0.27 -13.22
C TYR A 333 -0.53 1.72 -13.61
N TYR A 334 0.47 2.55 -13.36
CA TYR A 334 0.55 3.88 -13.92
C TYR A 334 1.05 3.76 -15.37
N SER A 335 0.23 4.19 -16.31
CA SER A 335 0.61 4.27 -17.72
C SER A 335 1.20 5.65 -17.99
N GLU A 336 2.49 5.73 -18.32
CA GLU A 336 3.15 6.99 -18.66
C GLU A 336 2.57 7.59 -19.95
N GLU A 337 2.25 6.75 -20.94
CA GLU A 337 1.61 7.16 -22.20
C GLU A 337 0.24 7.83 -21.95
N ALA A 338 -0.55 7.27 -21.04
CA ALA A 338 -1.86 7.82 -20.68
C ALA A 338 -1.79 8.91 -19.59
N GLY A 339 -0.65 9.07 -18.93
CA GLY A 339 -0.48 9.93 -17.76
C GLY A 339 -1.42 9.57 -16.61
N ALA A 340 -1.78 8.28 -16.46
CA ALA A 340 -2.85 7.84 -15.59
C ALA A 340 -2.73 6.38 -15.17
N TYR A 341 -3.32 6.05 -14.02
CA TYR A 341 -3.53 4.65 -13.63
C TYR A 341 -4.56 3.96 -14.53
N ARG A 342 -4.30 2.67 -14.84
CA ARG A 342 -5.23 1.82 -15.58
C ARG A 342 -5.34 0.45 -14.92
N CYS A 343 -6.53 -0.15 -15.00
CA CYS A 343 -6.79 -1.51 -14.57
C CYS A 343 -6.48 -2.50 -15.70
N TYR A 344 -5.76 -3.56 -15.34
CA TYR A 344 -5.36 -4.64 -16.23
C TYR A 344 -5.73 -6.00 -15.64
N GLN A 345 -5.96 -6.96 -16.49
CA GLN A 345 -6.11 -8.37 -16.12
C GLN A 345 -5.46 -9.23 -17.19
N GLY A 346 -4.51 -10.08 -16.78
CA GLY A 346 -3.74 -10.89 -17.73
C GLY A 346 -2.92 -10.06 -18.74
N GLY A 347 -2.50 -8.85 -18.35
CA GLY A 347 -1.77 -7.93 -19.21
C GLY A 347 -2.61 -7.08 -20.16
N LEU A 348 -3.93 -7.22 -20.13
CA LEU A 348 -4.85 -6.45 -20.96
C LEU A 348 -5.61 -5.41 -20.14
N PRO A 349 -5.91 -4.21 -20.72
CA PRO A 349 -6.80 -3.26 -20.09
C PRO A 349 -8.15 -3.92 -19.75
N ASN A 350 -8.56 -3.88 -18.48
CA ASN A 350 -9.82 -4.46 -18.04
C ASN A 350 -10.88 -3.36 -17.84
N ALA A 351 -11.83 -3.27 -18.77
CA ALA A 351 -12.93 -2.32 -18.72
C ALA A 351 -14.20 -2.88 -18.07
N SER A 352 -14.18 -4.09 -17.52
CA SER A 352 -15.34 -4.71 -16.88
C SER A 352 -15.25 -4.79 -15.36
N PHE A 353 -14.13 -4.38 -14.76
CA PHE A 353 -13.92 -4.44 -13.32
C PHE A 353 -14.62 -3.28 -12.61
N THR A 354 -15.29 -3.59 -11.50
CA THR A 354 -15.83 -2.60 -10.55
C THR A 354 -15.33 -2.94 -9.16
N GLY A 355 -14.77 -1.94 -8.46
CA GLY A 355 -14.27 -2.11 -7.11
C GLY A 355 -12.96 -1.38 -6.82
N TRP A 356 -12.42 -1.61 -5.63
CA TRP A 356 -11.17 -1.06 -5.16
C TRP A 356 -9.98 -1.92 -5.59
N ILE A 357 -8.95 -1.29 -6.14
CA ILE A 357 -7.63 -1.91 -6.35
C ILE A 357 -6.57 -1.00 -5.75
N ARG A 358 -5.59 -1.60 -5.09
CA ARG A 358 -4.45 -0.89 -4.56
C ARG A 358 -3.36 -0.79 -5.63
N GLY A 359 -3.03 0.44 -6.03
CA GLY A 359 -1.84 0.77 -6.82
C GLY A 359 -0.72 1.30 -5.91
N ASP A 360 0.42 1.66 -6.51
CA ASP A 360 1.61 2.15 -5.79
C ASP A 360 1.35 3.41 -4.96
N GLY A 361 0.48 4.30 -5.45
CA GLY A 361 0.10 5.55 -4.76
C GLY A 361 -1.02 5.42 -3.75
N GLY A 362 -1.71 4.27 -3.66
CA GLY A 362 -2.86 4.07 -2.78
C GLY A 362 -4.02 3.32 -3.45
N TRP A 363 -5.22 3.42 -2.85
CA TRP A 363 -6.42 2.78 -3.37
C TRP A 363 -7.07 3.59 -4.48
N LEU A 364 -7.52 2.91 -5.56
CA LEU A 364 -8.24 3.46 -6.70
C LEU A 364 -9.56 2.71 -6.89
N TRP A 365 -10.61 3.45 -7.23
CA TRP A 365 -11.92 2.86 -7.55
C TRP A 365 -12.13 2.82 -9.07
N PHE A 366 -12.56 1.67 -9.57
CA PHE A 366 -12.96 1.46 -10.95
C PHE A 366 -14.46 1.16 -11.02
N ASP A 367 -15.10 1.65 -12.07
CA ASP A 367 -16.53 1.46 -12.33
C ASP A 367 -16.75 1.08 -13.79
N CYS A 368 -16.62 -0.20 -14.11
CA CYS A 368 -16.73 -0.75 -15.45
C CYS A 368 -15.91 0.04 -16.50
N SER A 369 -14.71 0.46 -16.11
CA SER A 369 -13.77 1.20 -16.96
C SER A 369 -12.35 0.74 -16.64
N SER A 370 -11.46 0.78 -17.64
CA SER A 370 -10.02 0.59 -17.38
C SER A 370 -9.36 1.80 -16.72
N GLU A 371 -10.08 2.95 -16.64
CA GLU A 371 -9.63 4.14 -15.94
C GLU A 371 -10.28 4.27 -14.56
N PRO A 372 -9.56 4.74 -13.54
CA PRO A 372 -10.14 4.97 -12.23
C PRO A 372 -11.10 6.16 -12.25
N VAL A 373 -12.12 6.08 -11.42
CA VAL A 373 -13.00 7.21 -11.12
C VAL A 373 -12.18 8.33 -10.49
N ARG A 374 -12.48 9.59 -10.86
CA ARG A 374 -11.72 10.77 -10.40
C ARG A 374 -12.65 11.87 -9.91
N SER A 375 -12.16 12.66 -8.94
CA SER A 375 -12.87 13.82 -8.37
C SER A 375 -14.34 13.53 -8.06
N SER A 376 -14.61 12.37 -7.49
CA SER A 376 -15.97 11.85 -7.31
C SER A 376 -16.17 11.13 -5.98
N TRP A 377 -17.43 11.07 -5.59
CA TRP A 377 -17.88 10.27 -4.47
C TRP A 377 -18.10 8.82 -4.91
N VAL A 378 -17.69 7.90 -4.04
CA VAL A 378 -17.87 6.46 -4.21
C VAL A 378 -18.63 5.92 -3.00
N SER A 379 -19.66 5.13 -3.24
CA SER A 379 -20.37 4.39 -2.18
C SER A 379 -20.07 2.91 -2.32
N ASP A 380 -19.52 2.34 -1.26
CA ASP A 380 -19.18 0.92 -1.21
C ASP A 380 -19.44 0.36 0.19
N ASP A 381 -20.09 -0.79 0.28
CA ASP A 381 -20.46 -1.50 1.52
C ASP A 381 -21.07 -0.59 2.61
N GLY A 382 -21.93 0.35 2.20
CA GLY A 382 -22.63 1.26 3.10
C GLY A 382 -21.80 2.44 3.62
N ALA A 383 -20.53 2.55 3.22
CA ALA A 383 -19.67 3.69 3.51
C ALA A 383 -19.52 4.60 2.28
N TRP A 384 -19.21 5.86 2.52
CA TRP A 384 -18.89 6.82 1.48
C TRP A 384 -17.39 7.12 1.49
N TYR A 385 -16.84 7.24 0.31
CA TYR A 385 -15.44 7.55 0.03
C TYR A 385 -15.36 8.70 -0.97
N TYR A 386 -14.23 9.37 -1.03
CA TYR A 386 -13.96 10.34 -2.07
C TYR A 386 -12.63 10.04 -2.75
N VAL A 387 -12.63 10.00 -4.06
CA VAL A 387 -11.42 9.86 -4.88
C VAL A 387 -11.01 11.23 -5.44
N GLY A 388 -9.74 11.56 -5.31
CA GLY A 388 -9.17 12.84 -5.73
C GLY A 388 -9.00 12.96 -7.25
N ALA A 389 -8.37 14.06 -7.67
CA ALA A 389 -8.17 14.39 -9.10
C ALA A 389 -7.30 13.36 -9.85
N VAL A 390 -6.40 12.67 -9.16
CA VAL A 390 -5.56 11.61 -9.73
C VAL A 390 -6.16 10.21 -9.55
N GLY A 391 -7.40 10.11 -9.04
CA GLY A 391 -8.12 8.85 -8.82
C GLY A 391 -7.81 8.16 -7.49
N LEU A 392 -6.90 8.68 -6.67
CA LEU A 392 -6.55 8.09 -5.38
C LEU A 392 -7.62 8.39 -4.32
N MET A 393 -7.91 7.39 -3.49
CA MET A 393 -8.77 7.51 -2.31
C MET A 393 -8.21 8.53 -1.33
N CYS A 394 -9.08 9.43 -0.88
CA CYS A 394 -8.72 10.44 0.10
C CYS A 394 -8.77 9.90 1.53
N SER A 395 -7.89 10.38 2.39
CA SER A 395 -7.93 10.20 3.84
C SER A 395 -7.61 11.54 4.54
N GLY A 396 -7.98 11.67 5.81
CA GLY A 396 -7.82 12.91 6.57
C GLY A 396 -8.81 14.01 6.15
N TRP A 397 -8.45 15.25 6.43
CA TRP A 397 -9.26 16.42 6.10
C TRP A 397 -9.28 16.73 4.60
N LYS A 398 -10.46 16.94 4.06
CA LYS A 398 -10.66 17.26 2.64
C LYS A 398 -11.73 18.32 2.44
N GLY A 399 -11.35 19.42 1.78
CA GLY A 399 -12.30 20.40 1.26
C GLY A 399 -12.89 19.92 -0.07
N ILE A 400 -14.22 19.81 -0.14
CA ILE A 400 -14.95 19.41 -1.35
C ILE A 400 -16.08 20.43 -1.56
N GLY A 401 -16.01 21.18 -2.66
CA GLY A 401 -16.88 22.35 -2.86
C GLY A 401 -16.63 23.40 -1.78
N SER A 402 -17.69 23.83 -1.10
CA SER A 402 -17.61 24.81 0.01
C SER A 402 -17.57 24.18 1.40
N SER A 403 -17.51 22.86 1.51
CA SER A 403 -17.63 22.14 2.77
C SER A 403 -16.38 21.32 3.07
N TRP A 404 -16.10 21.13 4.36
CA TRP A 404 -15.04 20.25 4.84
C TRP A 404 -15.61 18.90 5.24
N TYR A 405 -14.84 17.86 4.95
CA TYR A 405 -15.10 16.47 5.26
C TYR A 405 -13.88 15.86 5.92
N TYR A 406 -14.08 14.79 6.66
CA TYR A 406 -12.99 13.99 7.19
C TYR A 406 -13.18 12.54 6.78
N PHE A 407 -12.09 11.93 6.31
CA PHE A 407 -12.03 10.51 5.95
C PHE A 407 -11.06 9.82 6.89
N ASP A 408 -11.48 8.73 7.49
CA ASP A 408 -10.62 7.98 8.40
C ASP A 408 -9.45 7.27 7.67
N ALA A 409 -8.64 6.50 8.39
CA ALA A 409 -7.49 5.80 7.82
C ALA A 409 -7.89 4.72 6.78
N SER A 410 -9.13 4.24 6.81
CA SER A 410 -9.68 3.33 5.79
C SER A 410 -10.23 4.08 4.58
N GLY A 411 -10.25 5.40 4.60
CA GLY A 411 -10.87 6.25 3.58
C GLY A 411 -12.38 6.45 3.77
N ALA A 412 -12.99 5.87 4.80
CA ALA A 412 -14.42 6.02 5.03
C ALA A 412 -14.77 7.42 5.57
N MET A 413 -15.82 8.03 4.99
CA MET A 413 -16.31 9.36 5.37
C MET A 413 -16.84 9.37 6.80
N ALA A 414 -16.39 10.31 7.60
CA ALA A 414 -16.85 10.52 8.97
C ALA A 414 -18.27 11.09 9.00
N THR A 415 -19.08 10.61 9.94
CA THR A 415 -20.38 11.15 10.31
C THR A 415 -20.52 11.16 11.84
N GLY A 416 -21.36 12.05 12.37
CA GLY A 416 -21.54 12.22 13.81
C GLY A 416 -20.28 12.78 14.48
N TRP A 417 -20.12 12.51 15.78
CA TRP A 417 -18.96 12.94 16.54
C TRP A 417 -17.71 12.16 16.20
N ARG A 418 -16.62 12.87 15.94
CA ARG A 418 -15.28 12.31 15.73
C ARG A 418 -14.23 13.10 16.47
N GLN A 419 -13.30 12.40 17.09
CA GLN A 419 -12.10 13.03 17.64
C GLN A 419 -11.02 13.02 16.58
N VAL A 420 -10.59 14.21 16.16
CA VAL A 420 -9.56 14.40 15.15
C VAL A 420 -8.49 15.31 15.75
N ASP A 421 -7.25 14.90 15.72
CA ASP A 421 -6.10 15.64 16.27
C ASP A 421 -6.31 16.13 17.73
N GLY A 422 -6.98 15.29 18.53
CA GLY A 422 -7.25 15.57 19.95
C GLY A 422 -8.49 16.44 20.21
N SER A 423 -9.12 17.02 19.18
CA SER A 423 -10.33 17.85 19.29
C SER A 423 -11.57 17.11 18.78
N TRP A 424 -12.72 17.36 19.39
CA TRP A 424 -13.99 16.83 18.91
C TRP A 424 -14.58 17.71 17.81
N SER A 425 -15.01 17.07 16.73
CA SER A 425 -15.77 17.70 15.64
C SER A 425 -17.03 16.90 15.35
N PHE A 426 -18.05 17.58 14.83
CA PHE A 426 -19.31 16.95 14.47
C PHE A 426 -19.54 17.04 12.96
N PHE A 427 -19.87 15.89 12.38
CA PHE A 427 -20.18 15.78 10.95
C PHE A 427 -21.65 15.41 10.77
N ALA A 428 -22.33 16.12 9.88
CA ALA A 428 -23.71 15.79 9.51
C ALA A 428 -23.78 14.36 8.93
N SER A 429 -24.97 13.80 8.78
CA SER A 429 -25.18 12.51 8.09
C SER A 429 -24.72 12.54 6.63
N SER A 430 -24.63 13.72 6.02
CA SER A 430 -24.03 13.96 4.70
C SER A 430 -22.49 14.04 4.72
N GLY A 431 -21.84 13.88 5.87
CA GLY A 431 -20.40 13.98 6.07
C GLY A 431 -19.84 15.40 6.21
N GLN A 432 -20.65 16.43 6.04
CA GLN A 432 -20.19 17.82 6.13
C GLN A 432 -19.85 18.19 7.57
N MET A 433 -18.65 18.73 7.79
CA MET A 433 -18.25 19.30 9.07
C MET A 433 -19.22 20.43 9.47
N GLN A 434 -19.69 20.40 10.70
CA GLN A 434 -20.56 21.42 11.25
C GLN A 434 -19.77 22.49 12.01
N THR A 435 -20.30 23.70 12.05
CA THR A 435 -19.81 24.85 12.82
C THR A 435 -20.98 25.56 13.46
N GLY A 436 -20.74 26.34 14.53
CA GLY A 436 -21.80 27.02 15.25
C GLY A 436 -22.56 26.08 16.19
N TRP A 437 -23.82 26.39 16.42
CA TRP A 437 -24.69 25.61 17.29
C TRP A 437 -25.12 24.30 16.63
N VAL A 438 -24.86 23.19 17.31
CA VAL A 438 -25.27 21.83 16.89
C VAL A 438 -26.15 21.22 17.95
N LEU A 439 -27.30 20.72 17.54
CA LEU A 439 -28.20 19.92 18.38
C LEU A 439 -27.97 18.45 18.09
N ASP A 440 -27.53 17.72 19.09
CA ASP A 440 -27.41 16.25 19.01
C ASP A 440 -28.24 15.62 20.14
N GLY A 441 -29.25 14.85 19.75
CA GLY A 441 -30.28 14.38 20.68
C GLY A 441 -31.04 15.54 21.32
N ALA A 442 -30.93 15.68 22.65
CA ALA A 442 -31.52 16.76 23.42
C ALA A 442 -30.51 17.81 23.89
N SER A 443 -29.26 17.72 23.46
CA SER A 443 -28.15 18.53 23.93
C SER A 443 -27.63 19.47 22.87
N TRP A 444 -27.40 20.72 23.24
CA TRP A 444 -26.76 21.72 22.39
C TRP A 444 -25.26 21.75 22.64
N TYR A 445 -24.51 21.90 21.56
CA TYR A 445 -23.03 22.03 21.52
C TYR A 445 -22.66 23.24 20.70
N TRP A 446 -21.52 23.83 20.98
CA TRP A 446 -20.96 24.92 20.17
C TRP A 446 -19.64 24.50 19.54
N LEU A 447 -19.57 24.62 18.22
CA LEU A 447 -18.36 24.36 17.42
C LEU A 447 -17.87 25.70 16.87
N ASP A 448 -16.58 25.97 16.98
CA ASP A 448 -16.01 27.21 16.43
C ASP A 448 -15.95 27.18 14.90
N SER A 449 -15.38 28.22 14.30
CA SER A 449 -15.26 28.31 12.83
C SER A 449 -14.36 27.26 12.21
N SER A 450 -13.51 26.60 12.98
CA SER A 450 -12.68 25.48 12.56
C SER A 450 -13.35 24.12 12.76
N GLY A 451 -14.57 24.09 13.26
CA GLY A 451 -15.34 22.88 13.56
C GLY A 451 -14.95 22.19 14.87
N GLN A 452 -14.19 22.85 15.74
CA GLN A 452 -13.79 22.28 17.03
C GLN A 452 -14.83 22.55 18.11
N MET A 453 -15.23 21.52 18.84
CA MET A 453 -16.15 21.60 19.97
C MET A 453 -15.54 22.43 21.09
N GLN A 454 -16.27 23.41 21.54
CA GLN A 454 -15.87 24.31 22.61
C GLN A 454 -16.38 23.84 23.98
N VAL A 455 -15.66 24.22 25.02
CA VAL A 455 -16.01 23.97 26.43
C VAL A 455 -15.78 25.23 27.27
N GLY A 456 -16.39 25.30 28.46
CA GLY A 456 -16.30 26.46 29.34
C GLY A 456 -17.15 27.63 28.84
N TRP A 457 -16.80 28.85 29.31
CA TRP A 457 -17.50 30.05 28.89
C TRP A 457 -17.22 30.44 27.45
N GLN A 458 -18.29 30.62 26.67
CA GLN A 458 -18.25 31.06 25.27
C GLN A 458 -19.16 32.28 25.06
N ARG A 459 -18.65 33.27 24.34
CA ARG A 459 -19.46 34.46 23.98
C ARG A 459 -19.91 34.36 22.53
N VAL A 460 -21.19 34.10 22.33
CA VAL A 460 -21.78 33.86 21.01
C VAL A 460 -22.92 34.88 20.79
N GLY A 461 -22.86 35.64 19.69
CA GLY A 461 -23.88 36.60 19.34
C GLY A 461 -24.11 37.69 20.39
N GLY A 462 -23.08 38.01 21.20
CA GLY A 462 -23.13 38.99 22.26
C GLY A 462 -23.54 38.45 23.64
N SER A 463 -24.07 37.24 23.73
CA SER A 463 -24.46 36.56 24.98
C SER A 463 -23.41 35.56 25.42
N TRP A 464 -23.30 35.36 26.73
CA TRP A 464 -22.43 34.32 27.32
C TRP A 464 -23.21 33.02 27.50
N TYR A 465 -22.54 31.92 27.18
CA TYR A 465 -23.01 30.55 27.36
C TYR A 465 -21.94 29.73 28.07
N TYR A 466 -22.34 28.74 28.82
CA TYR A 466 -21.40 27.80 29.43
C TYR A 466 -21.58 26.41 28.87
N LEU A 467 -20.47 25.84 28.36
CA LEU A 467 -20.41 24.48 27.84
C LEU A 467 -19.67 23.63 28.87
N GLY A 468 -20.30 22.56 29.32
CA GLY A 468 -19.68 21.63 30.26
C GLY A 468 -18.41 20.97 29.70
N SER A 469 -17.70 20.19 30.51
CA SER A 469 -16.49 19.50 30.08
C SER A 469 -16.73 18.49 28.93
N GLY A 470 -17.95 18.01 28.74
CA GLY A 470 -18.39 17.21 27.60
C GLY A 470 -18.95 18.03 26.44
N GLY A 471 -18.82 19.37 26.45
CA GLY A 471 -19.32 20.26 25.40
C GLY A 471 -20.81 20.60 25.49
N VAL A 472 -21.58 19.97 26.39
CA VAL A 472 -23.02 20.18 26.51
C VAL A 472 -23.31 21.58 27.09
N MET A 473 -24.19 22.33 26.42
CA MET A 473 -24.65 23.63 26.88
C MET A 473 -25.42 23.51 28.20
N ALA A 474 -25.02 24.28 29.21
CA ALA A 474 -25.70 24.34 30.48
C ALA A 474 -26.95 25.25 30.41
N THR A 475 -27.96 24.89 31.19
CA THR A 475 -29.16 25.69 31.44
C THR A 475 -29.52 25.63 32.93
N GLY A 476 -30.23 26.63 33.44
CA GLY A 476 -30.59 26.71 34.86
C GLY A 476 -29.47 27.23 35.74
N TRP A 477 -29.49 26.86 37.03
CA TRP A 477 -28.49 27.28 38.01
C TRP A 477 -27.17 26.53 37.79
N LEU A 478 -26.09 27.31 37.68
CA LEU A 478 -24.72 26.80 37.50
C LEU A 478 -23.82 27.38 38.58
N ARG A 479 -23.07 26.52 39.30
CA ARG A 479 -22.09 26.95 40.30
C ARG A 479 -20.67 26.77 39.78
N LEU A 480 -19.92 27.85 39.64
CA LEU A 480 -18.55 27.87 39.20
C LEU A 480 -17.68 28.80 40.07
N GLY A 481 -16.50 28.36 40.48
CA GLY A 481 -15.57 29.20 41.22
C GLY A 481 -16.10 29.75 42.53
N GLY A 482 -17.14 29.14 43.10
CA GLY A 482 -17.79 29.59 44.31
C GLY A 482 -19.03 30.48 44.07
N SER A 483 -19.21 31.05 42.87
CA SER A 483 -20.36 31.88 42.46
C SER A 483 -21.44 31.08 41.78
N TRP A 484 -22.69 31.51 41.91
CA TRP A 484 -23.83 30.97 41.16
C TRP A 484 -24.17 31.84 39.96
N TYR A 485 -24.52 31.22 38.87
CA TYR A 485 -24.95 31.85 37.61
C TYR A 485 -26.31 31.29 37.21
N TRP A 486 -27.13 32.08 36.57
CA TRP A 486 -28.39 31.62 35.97
C TRP A 486 -28.32 31.64 34.46
N LEU A 487 -28.44 30.46 33.85
CA LEU A 487 -28.52 30.31 32.41
C LEU A 487 -29.98 30.07 32.03
N GLY A 488 -30.52 30.91 31.17
CA GLY A 488 -31.90 30.79 30.73
C GLY A 488 -32.17 29.50 29.97
N SER A 489 -33.41 29.24 29.59
CA SER A 489 -33.76 28.06 28.78
C SER A 489 -33.09 28.05 27.41
N SER A 490 -32.67 29.20 26.90
CA SER A 490 -31.84 29.31 25.70
C SER A 490 -30.35 29.04 25.92
N GLY A 491 -29.93 28.81 27.18
CA GLY A 491 -28.52 28.71 27.58
C GLY A 491 -27.83 30.07 27.80
N ALA A 492 -28.43 31.16 27.42
CA ALA A 492 -27.84 32.48 27.60
C ALA A 492 -27.75 32.84 29.09
N MET A 493 -26.57 33.34 29.53
CA MET A 493 -26.35 33.83 30.89
C MET A 493 -27.19 35.07 31.15
N ALA A 494 -27.93 35.04 32.22
CA ALA A 494 -28.72 36.19 32.68
C ALA A 494 -27.86 37.16 33.49
N SER A 495 -28.25 38.44 33.48
CA SER A 495 -27.80 39.49 34.41
C SER A 495 -28.99 40.34 34.83
N GLY A 496 -28.85 41.07 35.94
CA GLY A 496 -29.94 41.86 36.52
C GLY A 496 -30.98 40.99 37.22
N TRP A 497 -32.21 41.53 37.34
CA TRP A 497 -33.30 40.86 38.04
C TRP A 497 -33.80 39.63 37.32
N GLN A 498 -33.87 38.51 38.05
CA GLN A 498 -34.41 37.26 37.52
C GLN A 498 -35.44 36.66 38.49
N LYS A 499 -36.58 36.22 37.96
CA LYS A 499 -37.58 35.49 38.74
C LYS A 499 -37.52 34.01 38.39
N VAL A 500 -37.03 33.19 39.34
CA VAL A 500 -36.84 31.76 39.16
C VAL A 500 -37.67 31.01 40.21
N ALA A 501 -38.53 30.09 39.74
CA ALA A 501 -39.43 29.29 40.58
C ALA A 501 -40.28 30.13 41.55
N GLY A 502 -40.62 31.35 41.19
CA GLY A 502 -41.46 32.26 42.00
C GLY A 502 -40.66 33.26 42.85
N GLU A 503 -39.38 33.02 43.09
CA GLU A 503 -38.48 33.85 43.90
C GLU A 503 -37.68 34.83 43.03
N TRP A 504 -37.36 36.01 43.55
CA TRP A 504 -36.51 36.99 42.91
C TRP A 504 -35.05 36.86 43.30
N TYR A 505 -34.18 36.95 42.31
CA TYR A 505 -32.72 36.95 42.42
C TYR A 505 -32.15 38.14 41.64
N TYR A 506 -31.00 38.61 42.01
CA TYR A 506 -30.25 39.60 41.28
C TYR A 506 -28.88 39.03 40.89
N LEU A 507 -28.57 39.11 39.60
CA LEU A 507 -27.29 38.74 39.05
C LEU A 507 -26.54 40.02 38.69
N ASP A 508 -25.28 40.13 39.10
CA ASP A 508 -24.48 41.31 38.77
C ASP A 508 -24.15 41.42 37.29
N ALA A 509 -23.34 42.40 36.90
CA ALA A 509 -22.98 42.62 35.51
C ALA A 509 -22.18 41.45 34.88
N ASP A 510 -21.46 40.68 35.69
CA ASP A 510 -20.70 39.52 35.32
C ASP A 510 -21.52 38.22 35.38
N GLY A 511 -22.83 38.35 35.72
CA GLY A 511 -23.77 37.23 35.82
C GLY A 511 -23.71 36.48 37.14
N ALA A 512 -22.89 36.90 38.10
CA ALA A 512 -22.78 36.23 39.38
C ALA A 512 -23.97 36.62 40.30
N MET A 513 -24.56 35.60 40.94
CA MET A 513 -25.66 35.78 41.90
C MET A 513 -25.21 36.56 43.12
N VAL A 514 -25.92 37.63 43.40
CA VAL A 514 -25.69 38.48 44.59
C VAL A 514 -26.27 37.83 45.84
N THR A 515 -25.58 38.01 46.96
CA THR A 515 -26.02 37.64 48.31
C THR A 515 -25.70 38.79 49.28
N GLY A 516 -26.47 38.91 50.34
CA GLY A 516 -26.32 40.04 51.31
C GLY A 516 -26.92 41.34 50.77
N TRP A 517 -26.41 42.50 51.23
CA TRP A 517 -26.89 43.81 50.81
C TRP A 517 -26.29 44.22 49.46
N GLU A 518 -27.20 44.67 48.56
CA GLU A 518 -26.82 45.18 47.25
C GLU A 518 -27.66 46.44 46.87
N LYS A 519 -27.01 47.42 46.25
CA LYS A 519 -27.66 48.66 45.84
C LYS A 519 -27.96 48.61 44.34
N VAL A 520 -29.22 48.38 44.00
CA VAL A 520 -29.66 48.27 42.62
C VAL A 520 -30.49 49.53 42.24
N SER A 521 -30.09 50.25 41.20
CA SER A 521 -30.75 51.45 40.70
C SER A 521 -31.06 52.51 41.80
N GLY A 522 -30.15 52.59 42.80
CA GLY A 522 -30.26 53.61 43.88
C GLY A 522 -31.01 53.15 45.11
N LEU A 523 -31.66 52.01 45.11
CA LEU A 523 -32.36 51.40 46.26
C LEU A 523 -31.53 50.21 46.79
N TRP A 524 -31.61 50.00 48.10
CA TRP A 524 -30.98 48.87 48.76
C TRP A 524 -31.92 47.68 48.84
N TYR A 525 -31.38 46.52 48.52
CA TYR A 525 -32.03 45.21 48.62
C TYR A 525 -31.17 44.27 49.46
N HIS A 526 -31.80 43.30 50.10
CA HIS A 526 -31.10 42.24 50.78
C HIS A 526 -31.43 40.90 50.13
N PHE A 527 -30.37 40.08 49.88
CA PHE A 527 -30.49 38.74 49.34
C PHE A 527 -29.99 37.72 50.38
N SER A 528 -30.74 36.68 50.58
CA SER A 528 -30.37 35.61 51.52
C SER A 528 -29.06 34.92 51.08
N GLY A 529 -28.50 34.09 51.92
CA GLY A 529 -27.32 33.28 51.56
C GLY A 529 -27.58 32.32 50.38
N SER A 530 -28.84 32.04 50.04
CA SER A 530 -29.27 31.32 48.84
C SER A 530 -29.61 32.23 47.64
N GLY A 531 -29.40 33.57 47.77
CA GLY A 531 -29.59 34.56 46.74
C GLY A 531 -31.01 35.04 46.55
N GLN A 532 -31.98 34.56 47.35
CA GLN A 532 -33.38 35.00 47.25
C GLN A 532 -33.54 36.40 47.84
N MET A 533 -34.26 37.28 47.11
CA MET A 533 -34.59 38.61 47.60
C MET A 533 -35.43 38.52 48.88
N SER A 534 -35.00 39.19 49.91
CA SER A 534 -35.72 39.28 51.19
C SER A 534 -36.86 40.30 51.06
N THR A 535 -38.01 40.04 51.72
CA THR A 535 -39.15 40.94 51.87
C THR A 535 -39.66 40.89 53.31
N GLY A 536 -40.30 41.95 53.80
CA GLY A 536 -40.81 42.02 55.17
C GLY A 536 -39.71 42.31 56.19
N TRP A 537 -39.90 41.87 57.45
CA TRP A 537 -38.97 42.10 58.53
C TRP A 537 -37.74 41.22 58.42
N LEU A 538 -36.56 41.81 58.59
CA LEU A 538 -35.27 41.16 58.49
C LEU A 538 -34.43 41.54 59.75
N ASP A 539 -33.98 40.54 60.49
CA ASP A 539 -33.02 40.70 61.60
C ASP A 539 -31.63 40.29 61.13
N LEU A 540 -30.68 41.18 61.23
CA LEU A 540 -29.27 40.93 60.94
C LEU A 540 -28.45 41.41 62.12
N ASP A 541 -27.87 40.45 62.84
CA ASP A 541 -27.00 40.66 64.03
C ASP A 541 -27.61 41.61 65.09
N GLY A 542 -28.95 41.47 65.29
CA GLY A 542 -29.70 42.28 66.26
C GLY A 542 -30.15 43.66 65.75
N SER A 543 -29.91 43.97 64.50
CA SER A 543 -30.44 45.15 63.82
C SER A 543 -31.62 44.74 62.91
N TRP A 544 -32.79 45.37 63.15
CA TRP A 544 -33.98 45.10 62.38
C TRP A 544 -34.11 46.04 61.19
N TYR A 545 -34.46 45.46 60.04
CA TYR A 545 -34.75 46.17 58.78
C TYR A 545 -36.13 45.76 58.28
N TYR A 546 -36.71 46.57 57.44
CA TYR A 546 -37.95 46.23 56.73
C TYR A 546 -37.76 46.39 55.23
N LEU A 547 -38.02 45.34 54.50
CA LEU A 547 -38.00 45.33 53.01
C LEU A 547 -39.44 45.35 52.53
N GLY A 548 -39.74 46.25 51.62
CA GLY A 548 -41.10 46.37 50.98
C GLY A 548 -41.45 45.04 50.25
N THR A 549 -42.69 45.01 49.77
CA THR A 549 -43.14 43.87 48.95
C THR A 549 -42.40 43.78 47.61
N ASP A 550 -41.80 44.91 47.18
CA ASP A 550 -40.92 45.02 46.03
C ASP A 550 -39.43 44.71 46.39
N GLY A 551 -39.15 44.39 47.66
CA GLY A 551 -37.82 44.08 48.21
C GLY A 551 -36.98 45.32 48.56
N ALA A 552 -37.42 46.54 48.25
CA ALA A 552 -36.66 47.75 48.56
C ALA A 552 -36.61 48.00 50.06
N MET A 553 -35.41 48.33 50.58
CA MET A 553 -35.22 48.67 51.99
C MET A 553 -35.89 50.01 52.35
N VAL A 554 -36.71 49.97 53.36
CA VAL A 554 -37.39 51.16 53.88
C VAL A 554 -36.41 52.02 54.70
N MET A 555 -36.53 53.35 54.52
CA MET A 555 -35.82 54.38 55.29
C MET A 555 -36.79 55.50 55.67
N GLY A 556 -36.54 56.12 56.80
CA GLY A 556 -37.42 57.14 57.33
C GLY A 556 -38.67 56.59 58.05
N THR A 557 -39.83 57.25 57.94
CA THR A 557 -41.06 56.80 58.58
C THR A 557 -41.93 55.95 57.67
N GLU A 558 -42.38 54.78 58.15
CA GLU A 558 -43.22 53.86 57.40
C GLU A 558 -44.28 53.21 58.28
N TRP A 559 -45.50 53.03 57.71
CA TRP A 559 -46.64 52.40 58.39
C TRP A 559 -46.76 50.93 58.00
N ILE A 560 -46.43 50.05 58.98
CA ILE A 560 -46.42 48.60 58.72
C ILE A 560 -47.43 47.90 59.63
N GLY A 561 -48.46 47.31 59.08
CA GLY A 561 -49.48 46.60 59.84
C GLY A 561 -50.27 47.50 60.77
N GLY A 562 -50.39 48.84 60.50
CA GLY A 562 -51.12 49.78 61.32
C GLY A 562 -50.29 50.41 62.47
N VAL A 563 -48.96 50.15 62.51
CA VAL A 563 -48.01 50.73 63.44
C VAL A 563 -47.01 51.58 62.68
N GLU A 564 -46.71 52.78 63.18
CA GLU A 564 -45.67 53.64 62.61
C GLU A 564 -44.27 53.24 63.15
N TYR A 565 -43.35 53.03 62.23
CA TYR A 565 -41.98 52.70 62.52
C TYR A 565 -41.02 53.74 61.94
N GLN A 566 -39.91 53.98 62.66
CA GLN A 566 -38.87 54.92 62.21
C GLN A 566 -37.57 54.16 61.89
N PHE A 567 -37.08 54.36 60.66
CA PHE A 567 -35.82 53.74 60.19
C PHE A 567 -34.77 54.84 59.98
N GLY A 568 -33.55 54.53 60.35
CA GLY A 568 -32.39 55.38 60.14
C GLY A 568 -31.94 55.48 58.68
N PRO A 569 -30.95 56.35 58.40
CA PRO A 569 -30.43 56.50 57.04
C PRO A 569 -29.71 55.26 56.56
N THR A 570 -29.38 54.31 57.44
CA THR A 570 -28.84 52.98 57.11
C THR A 570 -29.94 51.93 56.94
N GLY A 571 -31.20 52.27 57.11
CA GLY A 571 -32.35 51.36 57.11
C GLY A 571 -32.59 50.60 58.41
N ALA A 572 -31.73 50.75 59.41
CA ALA A 572 -31.93 50.11 60.71
C ALA A 572 -33.07 50.72 61.47
N LEU A 573 -33.90 49.87 62.11
CA LEU A 573 -35.02 50.31 62.96
C LEU A 573 -34.53 51.15 64.14
N LEU A 574 -35.06 52.33 64.32
CA LEU A 574 -34.76 53.24 65.47
C LEU A 574 -35.82 53.15 66.54
N GLY A 575 -37.06 52.84 66.24
CA GLY A 575 -38.18 52.72 67.14
C GLY A 575 -39.54 52.51 66.44
N ALA A 576 -40.57 52.14 67.21
CA ALA A 576 -41.93 51.98 66.75
C ALA A 576 -42.85 52.95 67.51
#